data_855a4c1782511a9799f757d13072727d
#
_entry.id   855a4c1782511a9799f757d13072727d
#
_cell.length_a   1.000
_cell.length_b   1.000
_cell.length_c   1.000
_cell.angle_alpha   90.00
_cell.angle_beta   90.00
_cell.angle_gamma   90.00
#
_symmetry.space_group_name_H-M   'P 1'
#
loop_
_entity.id
_entity.type
_entity.pdbx_description
1 polymer ?
#
loop_
_entity_poly.entity_id
_entity_poly.type
_entity_poly.pdbx_seq_one_letter_code
_entity_poly.pdbx_strand_id
1 'polypeptide(L)'
;MSHLRLALGLAAAAAVPLGIGAACFSERAGGPTFSGAAECRVPVTVIDSMHILIAIRNFSFVPDSIVVLAGATVTWVNCEDVGVEPHTTTSETAVWDSPDLSPGSRFSRTFAAAGAFPYHCTPHPQMLGKVVVQ
;
A
#
# COMPACT_ATOMS: atom_id res chain seq x y z
N MET A 1 -88.98 20.63 -15.05
CA MET A 1 -88.35 19.38 -14.68
C MET A 1 -87.08 19.30 -15.45
N SER A 2 -86.00 19.84 -14.94
CA SER A 2 -84.72 19.97 -15.68
C SER A 2 -83.66 19.24 -14.90
N HIS A 3 -83.15 18.20 -15.51
CA HIS A 3 -82.05 17.43 -14.93
C HIS A 3 -80.72 18.04 -15.28
N LEU A 4 -80.11 18.66 -14.31
CA LEU A 4 -78.72 19.19 -14.41
C LEU A 4 -77.75 18.01 -14.26
N ARG A 5 -77.03 17.66 -15.30
CA ARG A 5 -75.98 16.68 -15.28
C ARG A 5 -74.65 17.37 -14.97
N LEU A 6 -74.16 17.12 -13.78
CA LEU A 6 -72.85 17.54 -13.33
C LEU A 6 -71.79 16.60 -13.92
N ALA A 7 -70.95 17.13 -14.81
CA ALA A 7 -69.80 16.38 -15.34
C ALA A 7 -68.63 16.49 -14.37
N LEU A 8 -68.26 15.40 -13.75
CA LEU A 8 -67.08 15.30 -12.90
C LEU A 8 -65.86 15.09 -13.81
N GLY A 9 -65.02 16.08 -13.95
CA GLY A 9 -63.75 15.95 -14.64
C GLY A 9 -62.73 15.20 -13.76
N LEU A 10 -62.29 14.04 -14.19
CA LEU A 10 -61.16 13.34 -13.59
C LEU A 10 -59.86 14.01 -14.02
N ALA A 11 -59.20 14.69 -13.12
CA ALA A 11 -57.84 15.13 -13.32
C ALA A 11 -56.91 13.94 -13.04
N ALA A 12 -56.30 13.41 -14.08
CA ALA A 12 -55.25 12.39 -13.96
C ALA A 12 -53.96 13.06 -13.48
N ALA A 13 -53.61 12.86 -12.23
CA ALA A 13 -52.32 13.26 -11.69
C ALA A 13 -51.26 12.22 -12.20
N ALA A 14 -50.40 12.66 -13.10
CA ALA A 14 -49.24 11.89 -13.49
C ALA A 14 -48.23 11.85 -12.35
N ALA A 15 -48.10 10.72 -11.69
CA ALA A 15 -47.04 10.45 -10.73
C ALA A 15 -45.75 10.24 -11.49
N VAL A 16 -44.81 11.18 -11.35
CA VAL A 16 -43.41 11.01 -11.80
C VAL A 16 -42.73 10.11 -10.79
N PRO A 17 -42.21 8.94 -11.17
CA PRO A 17 -41.40 8.14 -10.27
C PRO A 17 -40.06 8.86 -10.06
N LEU A 18 -39.80 9.35 -8.84
CA LEU A 18 -38.44 9.71 -8.41
C LEU A 18 -37.64 8.41 -8.39
N GLY A 19 -36.89 8.17 -9.45
CA GLY A 19 -35.88 7.14 -9.48
C GLY A 19 -34.78 7.53 -8.51
N ILE A 20 -34.83 6.98 -7.29
CA ILE A 20 -33.70 6.94 -6.38
C ILE A 20 -32.72 5.98 -7.01
N GLY A 21 -31.82 6.53 -7.83
CA GLY A 21 -30.64 5.81 -8.27
C GLY A 21 -29.83 5.46 -7.03
N ALA A 22 -29.97 4.22 -6.53
CA ALA A 22 -29.02 3.66 -5.62
C ALA A 22 -27.69 3.58 -6.40
N ALA A 23 -26.87 4.62 -6.30
CA ALA A 23 -25.47 4.53 -6.61
C ALA A 23 -24.92 3.49 -5.63
N CYS A 24 -24.76 2.27 -6.10
CA CYS A 24 -23.91 1.28 -5.45
C CYS A 24 -22.51 1.87 -5.45
N PHE A 25 -22.18 2.65 -4.45
CA PHE A 25 -20.83 2.90 -4.04
C PHE A 25 -20.33 1.54 -3.57
N SER A 26 -19.78 0.78 -4.50
CA SER A 26 -18.91 -0.33 -4.16
C SER A 26 -17.69 0.33 -3.50
N GLU A 27 -17.77 0.57 -2.20
CA GLU A 27 -16.59 0.77 -1.39
C GLU A 27 -15.82 -0.55 -1.46
N ARG A 28 -15.09 -0.68 -2.55
CA ARG A 28 -13.98 -1.58 -2.59
C ARG A 28 -13.07 -1.08 -1.50
N ALA A 29 -13.04 -1.79 -0.37
CA ALA A 29 -11.99 -1.68 0.63
C ALA A 29 -10.67 -2.11 -0.05
N GLY A 30 -10.21 -1.28 -0.98
CA GLY A 30 -8.86 -1.22 -1.45
C GLY A 30 -8.11 -0.52 -0.34
N GLY A 31 -7.47 -1.26 0.55
CA GLY A 31 -6.34 -0.71 1.26
C GLY A 31 -5.44 0.01 0.26
N PRO A 32 -4.59 0.95 0.68
CA PRO A 32 -3.79 1.74 -0.23
C PRO A 32 -3.06 0.80 -1.18
N THR A 33 -3.55 0.73 -2.43
CA THR A 33 -2.83 0.07 -3.51
C THR A 33 -1.67 0.99 -3.82
N PHE A 34 -0.58 0.81 -3.10
CA PHE A 34 0.67 1.47 -3.43
C PHE A 34 1.07 1.00 -4.82
N SER A 35 0.89 1.86 -5.78
CA SER A 35 1.48 1.67 -7.10
C SER A 35 2.98 1.88 -6.90
N GLY A 36 3.79 0.84 -7.06
CA GLY A 36 5.22 0.86 -6.78
C GLY A 36 6.00 2.03 -7.39
N ALA A 37 5.48 2.61 -8.48
CA ALA A 37 6.01 3.82 -9.08
C ALA A 37 5.86 5.09 -8.20
N ALA A 38 4.88 5.17 -7.32
CA ALA A 38 4.69 6.32 -6.45
C ALA A 38 5.63 6.26 -5.25
N GLU A 39 5.82 5.09 -4.65
CA GLU A 39 6.74 4.86 -3.52
C GLU A 39 8.20 5.10 -3.93
N CYS A 40 8.56 4.78 -5.17
CA CYS A 40 9.90 4.97 -5.67
C CYS A 40 10.28 6.44 -5.92
N ARG A 41 9.30 7.36 -5.96
CA ARG A 41 9.52 8.80 -6.20
C ARG A 41 9.80 9.61 -4.94
N VAL A 42 9.51 9.06 -3.76
CA VAL A 42 9.72 9.75 -2.49
C VAL A 42 11.00 9.28 -1.84
N PRO A 43 11.86 10.20 -1.38
CA PRO A 43 12.97 9.83 -0.51
C PRO A 43 12.36 9.36 0.81
N VAL A 44 12.80 8.20 1.27
CA VAL A 44 12.46 7.56 2.55
C VAL A 44 11.19 8.12 3.20
N THR A 45 10.09 7.42 3.03
CA THR A 45 8.85 7.89 3.63
C THR A 45 8.64 7.13 4.93
N VAL A 46 8.87 7.83 6.05
CA VAL A 46 8.17 7.50 7.29
C VAL A 46 6.70 7.75 6.99
N ILE A 47 5.96 6.70 6.65
CA ILE A 47 4.51 6.80 6.38
C ILE A 47 3.82 7.20 7.68
N ASP A 48 4.27 6.63 8.79
CA ASP A 48 3.99 7.00 10.17
C ASP A 48 5.09 6.40 11.07
N SER A 49 5.02 6.62 12.39
CA SER A 49 6.03 6.12 13.34
C SER A 49 6.13 4.58 13.42
N MET A 50 5.15 3.87 12.86
CA MET A 50 5.06 2.40 12.88
C MET A 50 5.24 1.76 11.50
N HIS A 51 5.28 2.56 10.41
CA HIS A 51 5.43 2.08 9.05
C HIS A 51 6.53 2.85 8.33
N ILE A 52 7.62 2.16 8.04
CA ILE A 52 8.81 2.72 7.42
C ILE A 52 9.06 2.02 6.09
N LEU A 53 9.43 2.80 5.08
CA LEU A 53 9.75 2.30 3.75
C LEU A 53 11.24 2.47 3.47
N ILE A 54 11.87 1.40 2.98
CA ILE A 54 13.23 1.38 2.46
C ILE A 54 13.16 1.09 0.97
N ALA A 55 13.69 1.99 0.16
CA ALA A 55 13.81 1.77 -1.27
C ALA A 55 15.08 0.95 -1.58
N ILE A 56 14.97 0.03 -2.54
CA ILE A 56 16.13 -0.62 -3.17
C ILE A 56 16.33 0.09 -4.50
N ARG A 57 17.48 0.74 -4.68
CA ARG A 57 17.83 1.45 -5.91
C ARG A 57 19.34 1.60 -6.08
N ASN A 58 19.79 1.58 -7.31
CA ASN A 58 21.22 1.68 -7.63
C ASN A 58 22.06 0.66 -6.84
N PHE A 59 21.56 -0.57 -6.72
CA PHE A 59 22.19 -1.64 -5.96
C PHE A 59 22.52 -1.26 -4.50
N SER A 60 21.56 -0.57 -3.86
CA SER A 60 21.69 -0.10 -2.46
C SER A 60 20.33 -0.07 -1.76
N PHE A 61 20.34 -0.28 -0.45
CA PHE A 61 19.20 0.02 0.41
C PHE A 61 19.22 1.51 0.78
N VAL A 62 18.08 2.21 0.63
CA VAL A 62 17.99 3.65 0.87
C VAL A 62 16.80 3.96 1.79
N PRO A 63 17.07 4.35 3.04
CA PRO A 63 18.37 4.39 3.70
C PRO A 63 18.92 2.98 3.98
N ASP A 64 20.23 2.89 4.19
CA ASP A 64 20.90 1.65 4.58
C ASP A 64 20.73 1.32 6.06
N SER A 65 20.47 2.33 6.90
CA SER A 65 20.26 2.15 8.34
C SER A 65 19.10 2.99 8.85
N ILE A 66 18.24 2.36 9.66
CA ILE A 66 17.08 3.01 10.29
C ILE A 66 16.99 2.63 11.76
N VAL A 67 16.35 3.51 12.54
CA VAL A 67 15.95 3.26 13.93
C VAL A 67 14.43 3.30 14.00
N VAL A 68 13.82 2.27 14.57
CA VAL A 68 12.36 2.13 14.69
C VAL A 68 11.97 1.72 16.12
N LEU A 69 10.70 1.88 16.44
CA LEU A 69 10.14 1.37 17.70
C LEU A 69 9.77 -0.11 17.57
N ALA A 70 9.75 -0.82 18.71
CA ALA A 70 9.22 -2.18 18.77
C ALA A 70 7.75 -2.19 18.30
N GLY A 71 7.40 -3.17 17.45
CA GLY A 71 6.11 -3.26 16.78
C GLY A 71 6.07 -2.60 15.42
N ALA A 72 7.06 -1.82 15.01
CA ALA A 72 7.10 -1.18 13.71
C ALA A 72 7.24 -2.20 12.56
N THR A 73 6.62 -1.88 11.44
CA THR A 73 6.71 -2.63 10.19
C THR A 73 7.61 -1.88 9.20
N VAL A 74 8.65 -2.54 8.73
CA VAL A 74 9.54 -2.06 7.68
C VAL A 74 9.16 -2.73 6.37
N THR A 75 9.01 -1.94 5.32
CA THR A 75 8.71 -2.41 3.97
C THR A 75 9.86 -2.05 3.04
N TRP A 76 10.45 -3.02 2.39
CA TRP A 76 11.40 -2.82 1.30
C TRP A 76 10.67 -2.84 -0.03
N VAL A 77 10.99 -1.90 -0.90
CA VAL A 77 10.41 -1.79 -2.26
C VAL A 77 11.55 -1.75 -3.26
N ASN A 78 11.55 -2.65 -4.23
CA ASN A 78 12.53 -2.59 -5.30
C ASN A 78 12.15 -1.50 -6.30
N CYS A 79 12.93 -0.45 -6.33
CA CYS A 79 12.79 0.75 -7.15
C CYS A 79 13.82 0.82 -8.28
N GLU A 80 14.43 -0.31 -8.64
CA GLU A 80 15.26 -0.39 -9.83
C GLU A 80 14.41 -0.33 -11.10
N ASP A 81 15.07 -0.01 -12.20
CA ASP A 81 14.44 -0.02 -13.52
C ASP A 81 14.07 -1.44 -13.97
N VAL A 82 13.06 -1.53 -14.81
CA VAL A 82 12.65 -2.81 -15.42
C VAL A 82 13.81 -3.42 -16.19
N GLY A 83 14.10 -4.69 -15.89
CA GLY A 83 15.21 -5.43 -16.49
C GLY A 83 16.47 -5.48 -15.65
N VAL A 84 16.51 -4.77 -14.53
CA VAL A 84 17.57 -4.96 -13.51
C VAL A 84 17.32 -6.27 -12.75
N GLU A 85 18.37 -6.93 -12.31
CA GLU A 85 18.28 -8.18 -11.55
C GLU A 85 17.52 -7.99 -10.23
N PRO A 86 16.81 -9.04 -9.76
CA PRO A 86 16.11 -8.99 -8.50
C PRO A 86 17.07 -8.86 -7.31
N HIS A 87 16.54 -8.33 -6.21
CA HIS A 87 17.24 -8.20 -4.93
C HIS A 87 16.54 -9.02 -3.84
N THR A 88 17.25 -9.29 -2.74
CA THR A 88 16.66 -9.85 -1.53
C THR A 88 16.92 -8.94 -0.33
N THR A 89 16.23 -9.21 0.77
CA THR A 89 16.59 -8.71 2.10
C THR A 89 16.75 -9.93 3.00
N THR A 90 17.98 -10.30 3.30
CA THR A 90 18.34 -11.51 4.03
C THR A 90 19.03 -11.14 5.33
N SER A 91 18.45 -11.54 6.46
CA SER A 91 19.01 -11.25 7.79
C SER A 91 20.32 -12.00 8.03
N GLU A 92 21.34 -11.31 8.55
CA GLU A 92 22.59 -11.92 9.00
C GLU A 92 22.40 -12.89 10.17
N THR A 93 21.31 -12.76 10.92
CA THR A 93 20.99 -13.61 12.08
C THR A 93 19.91 -14.66 11.75
N ALA A 94 19.61 -14.87 10.49
CA ALA A 94 18.63 -15.85 9.99
C ALA A 94 17.21 -15.69 10.57
N VAL A 95 16.81 -14.48 10.95
CA VAL A 95 15.46 -14.21 11.47
C VAL A 95 14.45 -13.87 10.35
N TRP A 96 14.90 -13.60 9.15
CA TRP A 96 14.09 -13.55 7.93
C TRP A 96 14.95 -13.74 6.69
N ASP A 97 14.28 -14.12 5.62
CA ASP A 97 14.78 -14.16 4.27
C ASP A 97 13.62 -13.81 3.34
N SER A 98 13.76 -12.77 2.54
CA SER A 98 12.71 -12.40 1.58
C SER A 98 12.80 -13.28 0.33
N PRO A 99 11.69 -13.44 -0.43
CA PRO A 99 11.80 -13.93 -1.80
C PRO A 99 12.58 -12.93 -2.67
N ASP A 100 12.87 -13.33 -3.90
CA ASP A 100 13.42 -12.44 -4.91
C ASP A 100 12.45 -11.28 -5.17
N LEU A 101 12.92 -10.07 -4.99
CA LEU A 101 12.19 -8.84 -5.23
C LEU A 101 12.57 -8.30 -6.61
N SER A 102 11.78 -8.61 -7.63
CA SER A 102 11.90 -7.98 -8.95
C SER A 102 11.55 -6.50 -8.88
N PRO A 103 11.97 -5.65 -9.86
CA PRO A 103 11.56 -4.26 -9.92
C PRO A 103 10.05 -4.05 -9.73
N GLY A 104 9.67 -3.18 -8.79
CA GLY A 104 8.29 -2.94 -8.37
C GLY A 104 7.76 -3.89 -7.29
N SER A 105 8.46 -4.97 -6.95
CA SER A 105 8.07 -5.88 -5.87
C SER A 105 8.43 -5.33 -4.50
N ARG A 106 7.77 -5.87 -3.47
CA ARG A 106 7.96 -5.46 -2.08
C ARG A 106 8.00 -6.65 -1.13
N PHE A 107 8.63 -6.43 0.03
CA PHE A 107 8.62 -7.32 1.17
C PHE A 107 8.43 -6.50 2.45
N SER A 108 7.66 -7.00 3.41
CA SER A 108 7.42 -6.32 4.68
C SER A 108 7.69 -7.23 5.85
N ARG A 109 8.24 -6.66 6.92
CA ARG A 109 8.47 -7.36 8.18
C ARG A 109 8.15 -6.47 9.38
N THR A 110 7.45 -7.03 10.37
CA THR A 110 7.23 -6.39 11.67
C THR A 110 8.31 -6.82 12.65
N PHE A 111 8.87 -5.86 13.39
CA PHE A 111 9.92 -6.06 14.37
C PHE A 111 9.35 -5.93 15.79
N ALA A 112 9.02 -7.05 16.43
CA ALA A 112 8.35 -7.07 17.75
C ALA A 112 9.28 -6.83 18.94
N ALA A 113 10.59 -7.08 18.80
CA ALA A 113 11.55 -7.01 19.90
C ALA A 113 12.67 -6.02 19.59
N ALA A 114 13.15 -5.34 20.64
CA ALA A 114 14.33 -4.49 20.56
C ALA A 114 15.57 -5.28 20.14
N GLY A 115 16.46 -4.66 19.39
CA GLY A 115 17.68 -5.27 18.90
C GLY A 115 18.25 -4.62 17.66
N ALA A 116 19.40 -5.10 17.21
CA ALA A 116 20.02 -4.71 15.96
C ALA A 116 19.92 -5.88 14.95
N PHE A 117 19.39 -5.58 13.79
CA PHE A 117 19.11 -6.56 12.73
C PHE A 117 19.84 -6.17 11.45
N PRO A 118 21.13 -6.54 11.31
CA PRO A 118 21.86 -6.38 10.07
C PRO A 118 21.31 -7.33 9.01
N TYR A 119 21.35 -6.89 7.74
CA TYR A 119 20.89 -7.68 6.61
C TYR A 119 21.67 -7.33 5.32
N HIS A 120 21.60 -8.19 4.35
CA HIS A 120 22.23 -8.00 3.04
C HIS A 120 21.29 -8.43 1.90
N CYS A 121 21.72 -8.18 0.67
CA CYS A 121 21.13 -8.77 -0.52
C CYS A 121 21.94 -10.03 -0.92
N THR A 122 21.30 -11.20 -0.98
CA THR A 122 21.99 -12.47 -1.27
C THR A 122 22.73 -12.47 -2.62
N PRO A 123 22.11 -12.05 -3.76
CA PRO A 123 22.84 -11.99 -5.03
C PRO A 123 23.88 -10.86 -5.09
N HIS A 124 23.79 -9.85 -4.20
CA HIS A 124 24.68 -8.68 -4.18
C HIS A 124 25.21 -8.43 -2.76
N PRO A 125 26.16 -9.24 -2.25
CA PRO A 125 26.58 -9.21 -0.85
C PRO A 125 27.16 -7.86 -0.35
N GLN A 126 27.56 -6.99 -1.27
CA GLN A 126 28.02 -5.62 -0.96
C GLN A 126 26.84 -4.68 -0.57
N MET A 127 25.59 -5.06 -0.89
CA MET A 127 24.40 -4.32 -0.45
C MET A 127 24.07 -4.67 0.98
N LEU A 128 24.42 -3.81 1.89
CA LEU A 128 24.24 -4.00 3.33
C LEU A 128 23.19 -3.02 3.88
N GLY A 129 22.45 -3.47 4.88
CA GLY A 129 21.51 -2.63 5.60
C GLY A 129 21.39 -3.03 7.08
N LYS A 130 20.76 -2.17 7.87
CA LYS A 130 20.54 -2.42 9.29
C LYS A 130 19.25 -1.77 9.80
N VAL A 131 18.44 -2.55 10.52
CA VAL A 131 17.31 -2.06 11.31
C VAL A 131 17.70 -2.13 12.79
N VAL A 132 17.59 -1.01 13.50
CA VAL A 132 17.76 -0.93 14.95
C VAL A 132 16.39 -0.71 15.56
N VAL A 133 15.97 -1.58 16.49
CA VAL A 133 14.68 -1.52 17.17
C VAL A 133 14.90 -1.13 18.62
N GLN A 134 14.16 -0.12 19.08
CA GLN A 134 14.19 0.43 20.44
C GLN A 134 12.88 0.18 21.20
#